data_f85c6910956970c03c4416df6018ef78
#
_entry.id   f85c6910956970c03c4416df6018ef78
#
_cell.length_a   1.000
_cell.length_b   1.000
_cell.length_c   1.000
_cell.angle_alpha   90.00
_cell.angle_beta   90.00
_cell.angle_gamma   90.00
#
_symmetry.space_group_name_H-M   'P 1'
#
loop_
_entity.id
_entity.type
_entity.pdbx_description
1 polymer ?
#
loop_
_entity_poly.entity_id
_entity_poly.type
_entity_poly.pdbx_seq_one_letter_code
_entity_poly.pdbx_strand_id
1 'polypeptide(L)'
;MENTILCVKWGDKYDNEYVEKLKDQVEKNCSVPFNFYCLTDNPTQPYDIQLPTTWDAYENGKFWAYRKLYMFDERTIDIKGDQFLYLDLDVIIQQDLKYFFELDMERPYIVKGWWNDIEVCKKNFAKFQSPMINSSVIRWNRKQLQKIYKHINDNLDVIFFTYPTIDNYLNHFWYNMHDDVQTRNFLNVFPKGDIYSWYKGNVFPDDMEPKKRREDCKICLFNNSGEDNDTEELKSLWNT
;
A
#
# COMPACT_ATOMS: atom_id res chain seq x y z
N MET A 1 -0.49 16.19 16.44
CA MET A 1 0.15 15.03 15.80
C MET A 1 0.62 15.44 14.42
N GLU A 2 1.80 15.01 14.05
CA GLU A 2 2.43 15.36 12.77
C GLU A 2 2.07 14.29 11.73
N ASN A 3 1.50 14.71 10.59
CA ASN A 3 1.09 13.79 9.53
C ASN A 3 2.23 13.60 8.52
N THR A 4 2.37 12.40 8.00
CA THR A 4 3.38 12.07 7.00
C THR A 4 2.78 11.18 5.92
N ILE A 5 3.03 11.55 4.67
CA ILE A 5 2.63 10.79 3.49
C ILE A 5 3.88 10.20 2.85
N LEU A 6 3.83 8.92 2.53
CA LEU A 6 4.96 8.14 2.05
C LEU A 6 4.64 7.46 0.72
N CYS A 7 5.63 7.40 -0.16
CA CYS A 7 5.65 6.47 -1.28
C CYS A 7 6.98 5.72 -1.33
N VAL A 8 7.05 4.67 -2.15
CA VAL A 8 8.27 3.89 -2.38
C VAL A 8 8.49 3.72 -3.87
N LYS A 9 9.68 4.10 -4.34
CA LYS A 9 10.12 3.96 -5.73
C LYS A 9 11.42 3.17 -5.77
N TRP A 10 11.48 2.13 -6.59
CA TRP A 10 12.72 1.38 -6.86
C TRP A 10 12.76 0.89 -8.30
N GLY A 11 13.98 0.72 -8.81
CA GLY A 11 14.21 0.25 -10.18
C GLY A 11 13.59 1.17 -11.23
N ASP A 12 13.36 0.63 -12.42
CA ASP A 12 13.05 1.40 -13.63
C ASP A 12 11.57 1.32 -14.05
N LYS A 13 10.72 0.61 -13.27
CA LYS A 13 9.30 0.46 -13.63
C LYS A 13 8.56 1.80 -13.64
N TYR A 14 8.84 2.65 -12.67
CA TYR A 14 8.30 3.99 -12.55
C TYR A 14 9.46 5.00 -12.54
N ASP A 15 9.39 6.02 -13.36
CA ASP A 15 10.32 7.14 -13.34
C ASP A 15 9.96 8.17 -12.25
N ASN A 16 10.75 9.23 -12.15
CA ASN A 16 10.51 10.27 -11.15
C ASN A 16 9.23 11.07 -11.41
N GLU A 17 8.70 11.08 -12.65
CA GLU A 17 7.44 11.74 -12.98
C GLU A 17 6.28 11.19 -12.12
N TYR A 18 6.27 9.88 -11.84
CA TYR A 18 5.24 9.28 -10.99
C TYR A 18 5.28 9.79 -9.56
N VAL A 19 6.48 9.97 -8.99
CA VAL A 19 6.64 10.54 -7.64
C VAL A 19 6.20 11.98 -7.59
N GLU A 20 6.61 12.80 -8.59
CA GLU A 20 6.23 14.19 -8.71
C GLU A 20 4.71 14.35 -8.86
N LYS A 21 4.09 13.54 -9.71
CA LYS A 21 2.62 13.55 -9.90
C LYS A 21 1.86 13.11 -8.65
N LEU A 22 2.34 12.08 -7.95
CA LEU A 22 1.75 11.70 -6.67
C LEU A 22 1.85 12.85 -5.67
N LYS A 23 3.03 13.48 -5.56
CA LYS A 23 3.24 14.61 -4.68
C LYS A 23 2.31 15.80 -5.02
N ASP A 24 2.17 16.15 -6.29
CA ASP A 24 1.25 17.18 -6.75
C ASP A 24 -0.21 16.86 -6.37
N GLN A 25 -0.63 15.59 -6.54
CA GLN A 25 -1.96 15.15 -6.13
C GLN A 25 -2.17 15.26 -4.61
N VAL A 26 -1.14 14.89 -3.82
CA VAL A 26 -1.17 15.02 -2.36
C VAL A 26 -1.29 16.48 -1.96
N GLU A 27 -0.49 17.38 -2.54
CA GLU A 27 -0.52 18.83 -2.26
C GLU A 27 -1.88 19.45 -2.61
N LYS A 28 -2.50 19.00 -3.70
CA LYS A 28 -3.83 19.47 -4.13
C LYS A 28 -4.96 18.95 -3.25
N ASN A 29 -4.83 17.72 -2.71
CA ASN A 29 -5.93 16.99 -2.06
C ASN A 29 -5.65 16.69 -0.57
N CYS A 30 -4.79 17.41 0.11
CA CYS A 30 -4.58 17.27 1.54
C CYS A 30 -4.72 18.62 2.24
N SER A 31 -5.83 18.84 2.93
CA SER A 31 -6.15 20.10 3.60
C SER A 31 -5.46 20.28 4.96
N VAL A 32 -4.75 19.26 5.46
CA VAL A 32 -3.99 19.33 6.72
C VAL A 32 -2.49 19.39 6.47
N PRO A 33 -1.70 19.99 7.37
CA PRO A 33 -0.24 19.98 7.25
C PRO A 33 0.32 18.55 7.24
N PHE A 34 1.31 18.29 6.36
CA PHE A 34 1.96 17.00 6.24
C PHE A 34 3.43 17.15 5.82
N ASN A 35 4.22 16.12 6.09
CA ASN A 35 5.51 15.87 5.46
C ASN A 35 5.32 14.88 4.31
N PHE A 36 6.07 15.01 3.23
CA PHE A 36 6.10 14.05 2.14
C PHE A 36 7.48 13.43 2.02
N TYR A 37 7.56 12.09 1.91
CA TYR A 37 8.81 11.38 1.67
C TYR A 37 8.63 10.28 0.62
N CYS A 38 9.66 10.10 -0.20
CA CYS A 38 9.80 8.98 -1.12
C CYS A 38 10.99 8.11 -0.69
N LEU A 39 10.76 6.85 -0.33
CA LEU A 39 11.84 5.90 -0.15
C LEU A 39 12.27 5.39 -1.52
N THR A 40 13.54 5.58 -1.88
CA THR A 40 14.02 5.23 -3.20
C THR A 40 15.45 4.67 -3.19
N ASP A 41 15.77 3.82 -4.15
CA ASP A 41 17.12 3.31 -4.41
C ASP A 41 18.03 4.35 -5.08
N ASN A 42 17.46 5.43 -5.63
CA ASN A 42 18.21 6.53 -6.27
C ASN A 42 17.69 7.91 -5.80
N PRO A 43 18.08 8.38 -4.60
CA PRO A 43 17.65 9.67 -4.08
C PRO A 43 18.16 10.84 -4.93
N THR A 44 17.26 11.69 -5.38
CA THR A 44 17.59 12.88 -6.21
C THR A 44 16.90 14.16 -5.73
N GLN A 45 15.88 14.01 -4.87
CA GLN A 45 15.06 15.13 -4.39
C GLN A 45 15.22 15.34 -2.88
N PRO A 46 14.93 16.54 -2.36
CA PRO A 46 15.05 16.82 -0.92
C PRO A 46 14.12 15.97 -0.01
N TYR A 47 13.06 15.40 -0.58
CA TYR A 47 12.11 14.51 0.11
C TYR A 47 12.44 13.03 -0.04
N ASP A 48 13.51 12.69 -0.77
CA ASP A 48 13.93 11.32 -0.97
C ASP A 48 14.70 10.80 0.24
N ILE A 49 14.42 9.56 0.60
CA ILE A 49 15.13 8.79 1.62
C ILE A 49 15.71 7.56 0.96
N GLN A 50 16.99 7.28 1.21
CA GLN A 50 17.65 6.10 0.67
C GLN A 50 16.99 4.82 1.19
N LEU A 51 16.52 3.97 0.29
CA LEU A 51 16.07 2.62 0.64
C LEU A 51 17.22 1.81 1.24
N PRO A 52 16.99 1.09 2.34
CA PRO A 52 17.95 0.11 2.84
C PRO A 52 18.17 -1.01 1.82
N THR A 53 19.37 -1.59 1.84
CA THR A 53 19.80 -2.69 0.95
C THR A 53 19.92 -4.03 1.68
N THR A 54 19.49 -4.10 2.93
CA THR A 54 19.69 -5.28 3.79
C THR A 54 19.03 -6.57 3.25
N TRP A 55 17.99 -6.42 2.43
CA TRP A 55 17.29 -7.56 1.83
C TRP A 55 17.65 -7.82 0.37
N ASP A 56 18.60 -7.09 -0.20
CA ASP A 56 18.95 -7.20 -1.62
C ASP A 56 19.52 -8.58 -2.01
N ALA A 57 20.10 -9.30 -1.04
CA ALA A 57 20.54 -10.67 -1.25
C ALA A 57 19.39 -11.65 -1.60
N TYR A 58 18.15 -11.28 -1.31
CA TYR A 58 16.94 -12.05 -1.65
C TYR A 58 16.31 -11.63 -2.98
N GLU A 59 16.97 -10.77 -3.75
CA GLU A 59 16.51 -10.30 -5.05
C GLU A 59 16.54 -11.40 -6.11
N ASN A 60 15.40 -12.04 -6.29
CA ASN A 60 15.16 -12.93 -7.43
C ASN A 60 13.93 -12.51 -8.25
N GLY A 61 13.65 -11.22 -8.32
CA GLY A 61 12.55 -10.61 -9.08
C GLY A 61 11.16 -10.74 -8.47
N LYS A 62 10.95 -11.67 -7.55
CA LYS A 62 9.63 -11.89 -6.92
C LYS A 62 9.35 -10.98 -5.73
N PHE A 63 10.38 -10.42 -5.11
CA PHE A 63 10.28 -9.80 -3.79
C PHE A 63 10.39 -8.28 -3.78
N TRP A 64 10.40 -7.65 -4.95
CA TRP A 64 10.57 -6.19 -5.05
C TRP A 64 9.53 -5.40 -4.27
N ALA A 65 8.27 -5.85 -4.27
CA ALA A 65 7.23 -5.19 -3.51
C ALA A 65 7.43 -5.24 -1.98
N TYR A 66 8.23 -6.18 -1.46
CA TYR A 66 8.56 -6.26 -0.04
C TYR A 66 9.38 -5.07 0.46
N ARG A 67 10.06 -4.34 -0.42
CA ARG A 67 10.77 -3.10 -0.08
C ARG A 67 9.88 -2.05 0.57
N LYS A 68 8.58 -2.07 0.31
CA LYS A 68 7.61 -1.23 1.02
C LYS A 68 7.68 -1.41 2.54
N LEU A 69 8.01 -2.60 3.03
CA LEU A 69 8.04 -2.89 4.45
C LEU A 69 9.18 -2.20 5.20
N TYR A 70 10.21 -1.69 4.50
CA TYR A 70 11.23 -0.86 5.13
C TYR A 70 10.66 0.40 5.79
N MET A 71 9.56 0.94 5.28
CA MET A 71 8.91 2.10 5.89
C MET A 71 8.34 1.81 7.30
N PHE A 72 8.23 0.54 7.68
CA PHE A 72 7.77 0.13 9.02
C PHE A 72 8.90 0.07 10.05
N ASP A 73 10.17 0.14 9.61
CA ASP A 73 11.32 0.23 10.53
C ASP A 73 11.71 1.69 10.78
N GLU A 74 11.04 2.29 11.73
CA GLU A 74 11.27 3.68 12.13
C GLU A 74 12.65 3.95 12.74
N ARG A 75 13.44 2.89 12.99
CA ARG A 75 14.81 3.00 13.55
C ARG A 75 15.84 3.16 12.44
N THR A 76 15.58 2.64 11.26
CA THR A 76 16.51 2.66 10.13
C THR A 76 16.23 3.78 9.15
N ILE A 77 15.03 4.37 9.21
CA ILE A 77 14.58 5.42 8.30
C ILE A 77 14.27 6.67 9.10
N ASP A 78 14.93 7.79 8.78
CA ASP A 78 14.67 9.09 9.39
C ASP A 78 13.38 9.73 8.85
N ILE A 79 12.27 9.07 9.18
CA ILE A 79 10.93 9.55 8.83
C ILE A 79 10.32 10.30 10.02
N LYS A 80 10.02 11.58 9.82
CA LYS A 80 9.30 12.39 10.82
C LYS A 80 7.82 12.09 10.77
N GLY A 81 7.11 12.33 11.87
CA GLY A 81 5.65 12.23 11.96
C GLY A 81 5.17 11.27 13.05
N ASP A 82 3.92 11.44 13.43
CA ASP A 82 3.21 10.58 14.38
C ASP A 82 2.22 9.67 13.66
N GLN A 83 1.72 10.14 12.53
CA GLN A 83 0.68 9.52 11.70
C GLN A 83 1.19 9.37 10.28
N PHE A 84 1.06 8.18 9.71
CA PHE A 84 1.60 7.84 8.40
C PHE A 84 0.51 7.36 7.45
N LEU A 85 0.56 7.82 6.20
CA LEU A 85 -0.24 7.32 5.09
C LEU A 85 0.70 6.94 3.95
N TYR A 86 0.75 5.65 3.60
CA TYR A 86 1.46 5.16 2.44
C TYR A 86 0.53 5.12 1.23
N LEU A 87 1.05 5.53 0.08
CA LEU A 87 0.39 5.48 -1.21
C LEU A 87 1.33 4.86 -2.26
N ASP A 88 0.81 3.91 -3.05
CA ASP A 88 1.52 3.44 -4.25
C ASP A 88 1.62 4.59 -5.28
N LEU A 89 2.58 4.49 -6.19
CA LEU A 89 2.82 5.52 -7.22
C LEU A 89 1.72 5.57 -8.29
N ASP A 90 0.99 4.47 -8.45
CA ASP A 90 -0.06 4.29 -9.46
C ASP A 90 -1.47 4.45 -8.87
N VAL A 91 -1.66 5.46 -8.05
CA VAL A 91 -2.96 5.82 -7.49
C VAL A 91 -3.44 7.19 -8.01
N ILE A 92 -4.77 7.37 -8.05
CA ILE A 92 -5.40 8.67 -8.27
C ILE A 92 -6.12 9.11 -7.00
N ILE A 93 -5.76 10.27 -6.48
CA ILE A 93 -6.39 10.86 -5.30
C ILE A 93 -7.56 11.72 -5.77
N GLN A 94 -8.75 11.43 -5.28
CA GLN A 94 -9.99 12.06 -5.75
C GLN A 94 -10.65 12.95 -4.70
N GLN A 95 -10.35 12.73 -3.41
CA GLN A 95 -10.91 13.51 -2.30
C GLN A 95 -9.84 13.83 -1.25
N ASP A 96 -10.20 14.67 -0.27
CA ASP A 96 -9.29 15.13 0.77
C ASP A 96 -8.71 13.99 1.61
N LEU A 97 -7.39 13.90 1.63
CA LEU A 97 -6.63 12.92 2.41
C LEU A 97 -6.73 13.14 3.93
N LYS A 98 -7.18 14.29 4.38
CA LYS A 98 -7.47 14.56 5.80
C LYS A 98 -8.31 13.45 6.43
N TYR A 99 -9.26 12.91 5.67
CA TYR A 99 -10.11 11.80 6.10
C TYR A 99 -9.31 10.62 6.68
N PHE A 100 -8.21 10.23 6.03
CA PHE A 100 -7.41 9.10 6.48
C PHE A 100 -6.70 9.39 7.81
N PHE A 101 -6.38 10.64 8.09
CA PHE A 101 -5.76 11.05 9.36
C PHE A 101 -6.76 11.19 10.51
N GLU A 102 -8.06 11.27 10.21
CA GLU A 102 -9.16 11.35 11.19
C GLU A 102 -9.76 9.98 11.55
N LEU A 103 -9.32 8.90 10.91
CA LEU A 103 -9.77 7.55 11.24
C LEU A 103 -9.40 7.17 12.68
N ASP A 104 -10.26 6.39 13.33
CA ASP A 104 -9.94 5.79 14.63
C ASP A 104 -8.81 4.77 14.47
N MET A 105 -7.70 4.99 15.18
CA MET A 105 -6.44 4.30 14.96
C MET A 105 -6.07 3.32 16.08
N GLU A 106 -7.02 2.56 16.62
CA GLU A 106 -6.66 1.43 17.47
C GLU A 106 -5.72 0.44 16.76
N ARG A 107 -5.91 0.28 15.44
CA ARG A 107 -5.14 -0.62 14.58
C ARG A 107 -4.80 0.05 13.25
N PRO A 108 -3.68 -0.36 12.61
CA PRO A 108 -3.36 0.10 11.26
C PRO A 108 -4.44 -0.29 10.26
N TYR A 109 -4.66 0.52 9.23
CA TYR A 109 -5.59 0.24 8.13
C TYR A 109 -4.86 -0.14 6.86
N ILE A 110 -5.46 -1.08 6.13
CA ILE A 110 -5.02 -1.52 4.81
C ILE A 110 -6.22 -1.64 3.86
N VAL A 111 -5.99 -1.64 2.57
CA VAL A 111 -7.07 -1.82 1.59
C VAL A 111 -7.60 -3.25 1.64
N LYS A 112 -8.92 -3.41 1.68
CA LYS A 112 -9.56 -4.69 1.36
C LYS A 112 -9.87 -4.73 -0.13
N GLY A 113 -9.49 -5.84 -0.76
CA GLY A 113 -9.76 -6.08 -2.17
C GLY A 113 -11.22 -6.40 -2.45
N TRP A 114 -12.11 -5.38 -2.34
CA TRP A 114 -13.54 -5.52 -2.59
C TRP A 114 -13.88 -5.95 -4.04
N TRP A 115 -12.90 -5.91 -4.93
CA TRP A 115 -12.98 -6.41 -6.30
C TRP A 115 -12.71 -7.90 -6.42
N ASN A 116 -12.32 -8.58 -5.36
CA ASN A 116 -12.10 -10.01 -5.34
C ASN A 116 -13.34 -10.74 -4.83
N ASP A 117 -13.77 -11.78 -5.53
CA ASP A 117 -14.80 -12.69 -5.02
C ASP A 117 -14.29 -13.41 -3.78
N ILE A 118 -14.98 -13.24 -2.66
CA ILE A 118 -14.57 -13.80 -1.37
C ILE A 118 -14.52 -15.32 -1.39
N GLU A 119 -15.39 -16.00 -2.12
CA GLU A 119 -15.39 -17.45 -2.20
C GLU A 119 -14.22 -17.97 -3.04
N VAL A 120 -13.83 -17.23 -4.09
CA VAL A 120 -12.60 -17.51 -4.84
C VAL A 120 -11.37 -17.28 -3.96
N CYS A 121 -11.33 -16.20 -3.20
CA CYS A 121 -10.25 -15.91 -2.27
C CYS A 121 -10.13 -17.02 -1.20
N LYS A 122 -11.24 -17.46 -0.60
CA LYS A 122 -11.25 -18.54 0.39
C LYS A 122 -10.73 -19.86 -0.18
N LYS A 123 -11.15 -20.24 -1.40
CA LYS A 123 -10.67 -21.46 -2.07
C LYS A 123 -9.17 -21.41 -2.37
N ASN A 124 -8.66 -20.25 -2.73
CA ASN A 124 -7.26 -20.07 -3.13
C ASN A 124 -6.36 -19.66 -1.96
N PHE A 125 -6.94 -19.35 -0.81
CA PHE A 125 -6.18 -18.84 0.34
C PHE A 125 -5.12 -19.84 0.82
N ALA A 126 -5.46 -21.13 0.87
CA ALA A 126 -4.50 -22.18 1.22
C ALA A 126 -3.31 -22.28 0.24
N LYS A 127 -3.46 -21.73 -0.97
CA LYS A 127 -2.39 -21.66 -1.99
C LYS A 127 -1.74 -20.29 -2.07
N PHE A 128 -2.15 -19.33 -1.22
CA PHE A 128 -1.68 -17.94 -1.22
C PHE A 128 -1.82 -17.21 -2.58
N GLN A 129 -2.80 -17.61 -3.40
CA GLN A 129 -2.95 -17.09 -4.76
C GLN A 129 -3.84 -15.86 -4.87
N SER A 130 -4.68 -15.60 -3.89
CA SER A 130 -5.65 -14.49 -3.94
C SER A 130 -5.79 -13.86 -2.57
N PRO A 131 -4.94 -12.90 -2.23
CA PRO A 131 -5.07 -12.17 -0.97
C PRO A 131 -6.37 -11.36 -0.97
N MET A 132 -7.00 -11.25 0.19
CA MET A 132 -8.21 -10.45 0.39
C MET A 132 -7.90 -8.98 0.68
N ILE A 133 -6.63 -8.66 0.84
CA ILE A 133 -6.14 -7.28 1.06
C ILE A 133 -5.20 -6.86 -0.06
N ASN A 134 -4.92 -5.56 -0.11
CA ASN A 134 -3.96 -4.99 -1.05
C ASN A 134 -3.16 -3.88 -0.34
N SER A 135 -1.87 -3.82 -0.59
CA SER A 135 -0.92 -2.94 0.08
C SER A 135 -0.71 -1.59 -0.60
N SER A 136 -1.59 -1.19 -1.52
CA SER A 136 -1.42 0.09 -2.25
C SER A 136 -1.71 1.33 -1.41
N VAL A 137 -2.51 1.20 -0.35
CA VAL A 137 -2.73 2.26 0.65
C VAL A 137 -2.67 1.63 2.04
N ILE A 138 -1.83 2.21 2.90
CA ILE A 138 -1.67 1.75 4.30
C ILE A 138 -1.65 2.98 5.21
N ARG A 139 -2.41 2.95 6.30
CA ARG A 139 -2.48 4.02 7.30
C ARG A 139 -2.12 3.46 8.67
N TRP A 140 -1.15 4.08 9.36
CA TRP A 140 -0.74 3.65 10.71
C TRP A 140 -0.26 4.82 11.56
N ASN A 141 -0.24 4.64 12.88
CA ASN A 141 0.44 5.51 13.81
C ASN A 141 1.85 4.97 14.09
N ARG A 142 2.74 5.86 14.53
CA ARG A 142 4.12 5.52 14.88
C ARG A 142 4.17 4.28 15.77
N LYS A 143 5.09 3.37 15.46
CA LYS A 143 5.33 2.07 16.11
C LYS A 143 4.30 0.97 15.84
N GLN A 144 3.11 1.24 15.31
CA GLN A 144 2.09 0.21 15.14
C GLN A 144 2.53 -0.93 14.20
N LEU A 145 3.34 -0.66 13.17
CA LEU A 145 3.77 -1.67 12.20
C LEU A 145 5.16 -2.28 12.45
N GLN A 146 5.87 -1.84 13.49
CA GLN A 146 7.18 -2.39 13.84
C GLN A 146 7.16 -3.91 14.10
N LYS A 147 6.04 -4.43 14.62
CA LYS A 147 5.88 -5.87 14.84
C LYS A 147 5.94 -6.65 13.52
N ILE A 148 5.32 -6.12 12.45
CA ILE A 148 5.37 -6.73 11.12
C ILE A 148 6.80 -6.69 10.58
N TYR A 149 7.46 -5.54 10.68
CA TYR A 149 8.85 -5.41 10.24
C TYR A 149 9.77 -6.37 10.99
N LYS A 150 9.65 -6.43 12.31
CA LYS A 150 10.46 -7.35 13.11
C LYS A 150 10.22 -8.81 12.70
N HIS A 151 8.96 -9.19 12.50
CA HIS A 151 8.62 -10.55 12.12
C HIS A 151 9.24 -10.95 10.77
N ILE A 152 9.17 -10.09 9.75
CA ILE A 152 9.81 -10.40 8.45
C ILE A 152 11.33 -10.41 8.58
N ASN A 153 11.92 -9.43 9.26
CA ASN A 153 13.37 -9.32 9.39
C ASN A 153 14.00 -10.53 10.14
N ASP A 154 13.28 -11.06 11.12
CA ASP A 154 13.71 -12.25 11.87
C ASP A 154 13.50 -13.58 11.12
N ASN A 155 12.71 -13.59 10.03
CA ASN A 155 12.28 -14.79 9.34
C ASN A 155 12.34 -14.68 7.80
N LEU A 156 13.27 -13.92 7.25
CA LEU A 156 13.35 -13.58 5.82
C LEU A 156 13.23 -14.79 4.90
N ASP A 157 14.07 -15.83 5.13
CA ASP A 157 14.10 -17.02 4.28
C ASP A 157 12.73 -17.73 4.23
N VAL A 158 12.11 -17.89 5.39
CA VAL A 158 10.81 -18.56 5.50
C VAL A 158 9.72 -17.75 4.83
N ILE A 159 9.70 -16.44 5.05
CA ILE A 159 8.66 -15.55 4.53
C ILE A 159 8.77 -15.46 3.01
N PHE A 160 9.96 -15.25 2.48
CA PHE A 160 10.16 -15.17 1.03
C PHE A 160 9.94 -16.50 0.32
N PHE A 161 10.16 -17.62 0.99
CA PHE A 161 9.82 -18.93 0.47
C PHE A 161 8.30 -19.18 0.49
N THR A 162 7.63 -18.76 1.56
CA THR A 162 6.23 -19.11 1.83
C THR A 162 5.25 -18.21 1.09
N TYR A 163 5.50 -16.89 1.07
CA TYR A 163 4.55 -15.91 0.56
C TYR A 163 5.01 -15.36 -0.80
N PRO A 164 4.24 -15.57 -1.88
CA PRO A 164 4.62 -15.13 -3.22
C PRO A 164 4.56 -13.61 -3.41
N THR A 165 3.80 -12.88 -2.58
CA THR A 165 3.68 -11.42 -2.64
C THR A 165 3.56 -10.81 -1.25
N ILE A 166 3.84 -9.50 -1.15
CA ILE A 166 3.61 -8.73 0.07
C ILE A 166 2.15 -8.79 0.52
N ASP A 167 1.20 -8.76 -0.39
CA ASP A 167 -0.23 -8.82 -0.07
C ASP A 167 -0.60 -10.16 0.58
N ASN A 168 -0.03 -11.27 0.09
CA ASN A 168 -0.18 -12.59 0.72
C ASN A 168 0.37 -12.61 2.14
N TYR A 169 1.55 -12.02 2.36
CA TYR A 169 2.18 -11.92 3.66
C TYR A 169 1.36 -11.06 4.63
N LEU A 170 0.97 -9.85 4.21
CA LEU A 170 0.18 -8.94 5.04
C LEU A 170 -1.23 -9.48 5.32
N ASN A 171 -1.80 -10.26 4.40
CA ASN A 171 -3.10 -10.90 4.59
C ASN A 171 -3.13 -11.81 5.82
N HIS A 172 -1.99 -12.37 6.20
CA HIS A 172 -1.82 -13.14 7.42
C HIS A 172 -2.12 -12.34 8.69
N PHE A 173 -1.81 -11.06 8.72
CA PHE A 173 -2.06 -10.16 9.87
C PHE A 173 -3.49 -9.63 9.92
N TRP A 174 -4.22 -9.69 8.83
CA TRP A 174 -5.62 -9.31 8.78
C TRP A 174 -6.52 -10.51 9.06
N TYR A 175 -6.31 -11.62 8.37
CA TYR A 175 -7.10 -12.85 8.50
C TYR A 175 -6.20 -13.97 8.98
N ASN A 176 -6.18 -14.19 10.27
CA ASN A 176 -5.31 -15.19 10.87
C ASN A 176 -5.81 -16.61 10.61
N MET A 177 -4.98 -17.40 9.95
CA MET A 177 -5.18 -18.87 9.82
C MET A 177 -4.54 -19.64 10.97
N HIS A 178 -3.72 -19.01 11.77
CA HIS A 178 -3.08 -19.62 12.94
C HIS A 178 -3.79 -19.13 14.21
N ASP A 179 -3.93 -20.00 15.20
CA ASP A 179 -4.56 -19.70 16.50
C ASP A 179 -3.77 -18.71 17.37
N ASP A 180 -2.80 -17.98 16.79
CA ASP A 180 -2.09 -16.94 17.51
C ASP A 180 -3.00 -15.71 17.70
N VAL A 181 -3.58 -15.63 18.87
CA VAL A 181 -4.46 -14.54 19.32
C VAL A 181 -3.82 -13.16 19.20
N GLN A 182 -2.47 -13.07 19.20
CA GLN A 182 -1.77 -11.78 19.17
C GLN A 182 -1.69 -11.13 17.78
N THR A 183 -1.83 -11.93 16.71
CA THR A 183 -1.80 -11.42 15.33
C THR A 183 -3.18 -11.33 14.69
N ARG A 184 -4.17 -11.97 15.29
CA ARG A 184 -5.53 -11.99 14.78
C ARG A 184 -6.14 -10.60 14.73
N ASN A 185 -6.62 -10.20 13.54
CA ASN A 185 -7.18 -8.86 13.30
C ASN A 185 -6.21 -7.72 13.68
N PHE A 186 -4.91 -7.93 13.50
CA PHE A 186 -3.91 -6.89 13.75
C PHE A 186 -4.08 -5.71 12.80
N LEU A 187 -4.39 -5.98 11.53
CA LEU A 187 -4.74 -4.95 10.54
C LEU A 187 -6.27 -4.76 10.51
N ASN A 188 -6.69 -3.50 10.43
CA ASN A 188 -8.05 -3.12 10.07
C ASN A 188 -8.15 -2.90 8.56
N VAL A 189 -9.34 -2.78 8.01
CA VAL A 189 -9.53 -2.47 6.59
C VAL A 189 -10.28 -1.16 6.43
N PHE A 190 -9.91 -0.40 5.40
CA PHE A 190 -10.63 0.83 5.08
C PHE A 190 -12.12 0.53 4.82
N PRO A 191 -13.00 1.46 5.18
CA PRO A 191 -14.41 1.37 4.87
C PRO A 191 -14.64 1.09 3.38
N LYS A 192 -15.66 0.29 3.12
CA LYS A 192 -16.07 -0.02 1.77
C LYS A 192 -16.51 1.25 1.04
N GLY A 193 -16.05 1.42 -0.19
CA GLY A 193 -16.34 2.60 -1.00
C GLY A 193 -15.29 3.70 -0.90
N ASP A 194 -14.39 3.69 0.08
CA ASP A 194 -13.31 4.69 0.15
C ASP A 194 -12.28 4.52 -0.95
N ILE A 195 -11.93 3.26 -1.26
CA ILE A 195 -10.88 2.91 -2.21
C ILE A 195 -11.40 1.84 -3.17
N TYR A 196 -11.17 2.01 -4.47
CA TYR A 196 -11.60 1.07 -5.50
C TYR A 196 -10.50 0.78 -6.52
N SER A 197 -10.66 -0.30 -7.29
CA SER A 197 -9.77 -0.68 -8.39
C SER A 197 -10.28 -0.17 -9.72
N TRP A 198 -9.43 0.53 -10.49
CA TRP A 198 -9.76 0.97 -11.83
C TRP A 198 -10.06 -0.21 -12.77
N TYR A 199 -9.18 -1.19 -12.81
CA TYR A 199 -9.31 -2.32 -13.73
C TYR A 199 -10.33 -3.37 -13.32
N LYS A 200 -10.60 -3.51 -12.03
CA LYS A 200 -11.44 -4.59 -11.51
C LYS A 200 -12.79 -4.11 -11.00
N GLY A 201 -12.98 -2.80 -10.90
CA GLY A 201 -14.17 -2.24 -10.25
C GLY A 201 -14.29 -2.69 -8.77
N ASN A 202 -15.51 -2.88 -8.32
CA ASN A 202 -15.84 -3.53 -7.05
C ASN A 202 -16.91 -4.59 -7.31
N VAL A 203 -16.56 -5.84 -7.12
CA VAL A 203 -17.48 -6.96 -7.36
C VAL A 203 -18.52 -7.11 -6.24
N PHE A 204 -18.29 -6.44 -5.08
CA PHE A 204 -19.12 -6.68 -3.91
C PHE A 204 -19.33 -5.41 -3.07
N PRO A 205 -20.61 -5.08 -2.73
CA PRO A 205 -21.92 -5.55 -3.19
C PRO A 205 -22.53 -4.71 -4.31
N ASP A 206 -21.84 -3.68 -4.79
CA ASP A 206 -22.33 -2.81 -5.84
C ASP A 206 -21.54 -3.15 -7.10
N ASP A 207 -22.21 -3.65 -8.13
CA ASP A 207 -21.63 -3.95 -9.43
C ASP A 207 -20.94 -2.71 -10.03
N MET A 208 -19.72 -2.46 -9.54
CA MET A 208 -18.90 -1.40 -10.11
C MET A 208 -18.23 -1.89 -11.37
N GLU A 209 -18.62 -1.27 -12.46
CA GLU A 209 -17.97 -1.52 -13.74
C GLU A 209 -16.48 -1.12 -13.67
N PRO A 210 -15.58 -1.96 -14.23
CA PRO A 210 -14.20 -1.59 -14.44
C PRO A 210 -14.08 -0.33 -15.32
N LYS A 211 -12.97 0.40 -15.16
CA LYS A 211 -12.62 1.59 -15.95
C LYS A 211 -13.65 2.73 -15.88
N LYS A 212 -14.38 2.81 -14.78
CA LYS A 212 -15.34 3.87 -14.51
C LYS A 212 -14.92 4.69 -13.31
N ARG A 213 -14.84 6.01 -13.49
CA ARG A 213 -14.51 6.94 -12.40
C ARG A 213 -15.63 6.97 -11.37
N ARG A 214 -15.25 6.97 -10.11
CA ARG A 214 -16.16 7.14 -8.97
C ARG A 214 -15.72 8.33 -8.13
N GLU A 215 -16.43 9.42 -8.28
CA GLU A 215 -16.13 10.66 -7.55
C GLU A 215 -16.49 10.58 -6.06
N ASP A 216 -17.33 9.64 -5.67
CA ASP A 216 -17.69 9.36 -4.28
C ASP A 216 -16.59 8.58 -3.52
N CYS A 217 -15.63 7.96 -4.23
CA CYS A 217 -14.48 7.30 -3.64
C CYS A 217 -13.31 8.28 -3.43
N LYS A 218 -12.46 7.99 -2.46
CA LYS A 218 -11.33 8.85 -2.09
C LYS A 218 -10.09 8.59 -2.92
N ILE A 219 -9.83 7.31 -3.20
CA ILE A 219 -8.65 6.86 -3.95
C ILE A 219 -9.06 5.80 -4.97
N CYS A 220 -8.53 5.96 -6.20
CA CYS A 220 -8.58 4.96 -7.26
C CYS A 220 -7.23 4.27 -7.39
N LEU A 221 -7.21 2.94 -7.42
CA LEU A 221 -6.01 2.12 -7.58
C LEU A 221 -5.88 1.60 -9.00
N PHE A 222 -4.69 1.71 -9.58
CA PHE A 222 -4.32 1.10 -10.86
C PHE A 222 -3.62 -0.25 -10.66
N ASN A 223 -4.15 -1.08 -9.79
CA ASN A 223 -3.62 -2.37 -9.40
C ASN A 223 -3.86 -3.44 -10.46
N ASN A 224 -3.16 -3.36 -11.57
CA ASN A 224 -3.20 -4.40 -12.59
C ASN A 224 -2.33 -5.61 -12.20
N SER A 225 -2.91 -6.80 -12.25
CA SER A 225 -2.21 -8.04 -11.93
C SER A 225 -1.42 -8.54 -13.15
N GLY A 226 -0.30 -7.92 -13.47
CA GLY A 226 0.76 -8.58 -14.21
C GLY A 226 0.95 -8.25 -15.68
N GLU A 227 0.12 -7.43 -16.31
CA GLU A 227 0.42 -6.87 -17.62
C GLU A 227 0.86 -5.43 -17.50
N ASP A 228 1.63 -4.96 -18.45
CA ASP A 228 2.16 -3.61 -18.49
C ASP A 228 1.07 -2.61 -18.10
N ASN A 229 1.33 -1.87 -17.05
CA ASN A 229 0.44 -0.80 -16.66
C ASN A 229 0.13 0.01 -17.89
N ASP A 230 -1.13 0.25 -18.13
CA ASP A 230 -1.54 1.19 -19.15
C ASP A 230 -1.17 2.60 -18.65
N THR A 231 0.14 2.88 -18.77
CA THR A 231 0.75 4.11 -18.28
C THR A 231 0.08 5.32 -18.89
N GLU A 232 -0.34 5.21 -20.13
CA GLU A 232 -1.05 6.28 -20.84
C GLU A 232 -2.45 6.50 -20.25
N GLU A 233 -3.18 5.45 -19.89
CA GLU A 233 -4.49 5.57 -19.24
C GLU A 233 -4.36 6.23 -17.86
N LEU A 234 -3.40 5.81 -17.03
CA LEU A 234 -3.12 6.44 -15.76
C LEU A 234 -2.72 7.92 -15.94
N LYS A 235 -1.81 8.21 -16.85
CA LYS A 235 -1.37 9.59 -17.15
C LYS A 235 -2.51 10.48 -17.61
N SER A 236 -3.45 9.93 -18.38
CA SER A 236 -4.63 10.69 -18.82
C SER A 236 -5.52 11.14 -17.65
N LEU A 237 -5.52 10.40 -16.55
CA LEU A 237 -6.32 10.69 -15.36
C LEU A 237 -5.60 11.60 -14.34
N TRP A 238 -4.29 11.80 -14.45
CA TRP A 238 -3.56 12.71 -13.54
C TRP A 238 -4.02 14.17 -13.64
N ASN A 239 -4.60 14.56 -14.76
CA ASN A 239 -4.98 15.95 -15.05
C ASN A 239 -6.51 16.18 -14.98
N THR A 240 -7.28 15.20 -14.57
CA THR A 240 -8.74 15.27 -14.42
C THR A 240 -9.14 15.38 -12.96
#